data_3f31145063c4114a2e8c3ceee13b39dc
#
_entry.id   3f31145063c4114a2e8c3ceee13b39dc
#
_cell.length_a   1.000
_cell.length_b   1.000
_cell.length_c   1.000
_cell.angle_alpha   90.00
_cell.angle_beta   90.00
_cell.angle_gamma   90.00
#
_symmetry.space_group_name_H-M   'P 1'
#
loop_
_entity.id
_entity.type
_entity.pdbx_description
1 polymer ?
#
loop_
_entity_poly.entity_id
_entity_poly.type
_entity_poly.pdbx_seq_one_letter_code
_entity_poly.pdbx_strand_id
1 'polypeptide(L)'
;MVDDDVALLRVVREALVASLQCEVDTSPKPEYAFELALKKKYDLLVFDFQMPMIDGAMLFFLIGKVYQNIQPMREIPPLILISGKAEETRAQELLKEPGVAGLVAKPFAINRLLEKIKACVPGVEDAAR
;
A
#
# COMPACT_ATOMS: atom_id res chain seq x y z
N MET A 1 2.35 -2.93 -3.75
CA MET A 1 1.26 -2.01 -4.15
C MET A 1 0.17 -2.77 -4.89
N VAL A 2 -1.07 -2.49 -4.57
CA VAL A 2 -2.23 -3.14 -5.20
C VAL A 2 -3.12 -2.08 -5.83
N ASP A 3 -3.42 -2.24 -7.10
CA ASP A 3 -4.28 -1.35 -7.87
C ASP A 3 -4.73 -2.09 -9.13
N ASP A 4 -5.99 -2.02 -9.49
CA ASP A 4 -6.48 -2.69 -10.69
C ASP A 4 -6.04 -2.02 -12.01
N ASP A 5 -5.45 -0.83 -11.93
CA ASP A 5 -4.85 -0.16 -13.08
C ASP A 5 -3.40 -0.65 -13.29
N VAL A 6 -3.23 -1.60 -14.20
CA VAL A 6 -1.94 -2.22 -14.50
C VAL A 6 -0.91 -1.21 -15.00
N ALA A 7 -1.33 -0.25 -15.81
CA ALA A 7 -0.43 0.78 -16.34
C ALA A 7 0.08 1.68 -15.19
N LEU A 8 -0.78 2.03 -14.25
CA LEU A 8 -0.38 2.83 -13.09
C LEU A 8 0.61 2.06 -12.22
N LEU A 9 0.35 0.77 -11.95
CA LEU A 9 1.26 -0.08 -11.18
C LEU A 9 2.66 -0.09 -11.77
N ARG A 10 2.74 -0.23 -13.09
CA ARG A 10 4.02 -0.27 -13.80
C ARG A 10 4.78 1.04 -13.66
N VAL A 11 4.11 2.16 -13.90
CA VAL A 11 4.74 3.48 -13.81
C VAL A 11 5.21 3.76 -12.39
N VAL A 12 4.39 3.48 -11.41
CA VAL A 12 4.73 3.71 -9.99
C VAL A 12 5.89 2.80 -9.57
N ARG A 13 5.84 1.53 -9.92
CA ARG A 13 6.92 0.60 -9.58
C ARG A 13 8.26 1.06 -10.14
N GLU A 14 8.30 1.41 -11.42
CA GLU A 14 9.53 1.89 -12.06
C GLU A 14 10.05 3.16 -11.37
N ALA A 15 9.17 4.09 -11.04
CA ALA A 15 9.54 5.32 -10.37
C ALA A 15 10.08 5.09 -8.95
N LEU A 16 9.45 4.20 -8.19
CA LEU A 16 9.88 3.90 -6.83
C LEU A 16 11.24 3.19 -6.80
N VAL A 17 11.42 2.21 -7.66
CA VAL A 17 12.69 1.48 -7.75
C VAL A 17 13.83 2.39 -8.20
N ALA A 18 13.55 3.33 -9.10
CA ALA A 18 14.55 4.30 -9.57
C ALA A 18 14.89 5.34 -8.49
N SER A 19 13.97 5.68 -7.61
CA SER A 19 14.11 6.78 -6.66
C SER A 19 14.53 6.37 -5.26
N LEU A 20 14.21 5.13 -4.85
CA LEU A 20 14.45 4.63 -3.50
C LEU A 20 15.20 3.30 -3.53
N GLN A 21 15.98 3.04 -2.49
CA GLN A 21 16.57 1.71 -2.28
C GLN A 21 15.51 0.79 -1.68
N CYS A 22 14.68 0.24 -2.52
CA CYS A 22 13.60 -0.65 -2.10
C CYS A 22 13.23 -1.65 -3.19
N GLU A 23 12.64 -2.75 -2.76
CA GLU A 23 11.97 -3.69 -3.67
C GLU A 23 10.48 -3.39 -3.66
N VAL A 24 9.85 -3.46 -4.83
CA VAL A 24 8.42 -3.19 -4.97
C VAL A 24 7.77 -4.36 -5.68
N ASP A 25 6.86 -5.02 -4.95
CA ASP A 25 5.96 -6.00 -5.55
C ASP A 25 4.63 -5.33 -5.87
N THR A 26 4.04 -5.67 -7.00
CA THR A 26 2.76 -5.12 -7.43
C THR A 26 1.78 -6.22 -7.75
N SER A 27 0.49 -5.94 -7.55
CA SER A 27 -0.56 -6.86 -7.94
C SER A 27 -1.78 -6.10 -8.46
N PRO A 28 -2.36 -6.49 -9.59
CA PRO A 28 -3.61 -5.91 -10.06
C PRO A 28 -4.85 -6.55 -9.40
N LYS A 29 -4.65 -7.59 -8.59
CA LYS A 29 -5.74 -8.35 -7.95
C LYS A 29 -5.55 -8.48 -6.46
N PRO A 30 -6.60 -8.23 -5.65
CA PRO A 30 -6.52 -8.36 -4.20
C PRO A 30 -6.14 -9.77 -3.73
N GLU A 31 -6.61 -10.81 -4.41
CA GLU A 31 -6.34 -12.21 -4.04
C GLU A 31 -4.85 -12.52 -4.11
N TYR A 32 -4.20 -12.07 -5.18
CA TYR A 32 -2.76 -12.29 -5.33
C TYR A 32 -1.96 -11.47 -4.32
N ALA A 33 -2.40 -10.25 -4.04
CA ALA A 33 -1.79 -9.42 -3.03
C ALA A 33 -1.87 -10.08 -1.64
N PHE A 34 -3.01 -10.69 -1.34
CA PHE A 34 -3.19 -11.44 -0.10
C PHE A 34 -2.18 -12.59 0.01
N GLU A 35 -2.01 -13.36 -1.07
CA GLU A 35 -1.01 -14.44 -1.12
C GLU A 35 0.41 -13.92 -0.90
N LEU A 36 0.78 -12.83 -1.56
CA LEU A 36 2.10 -12.22 -1.38
C LEU A 36 2.31 -11.79 0.08
N ALA A 37 1.32 -11.18 0.69
CA ALA A 37 1.40 -10.73 2.08
C ALA A 37 1.61 -11.90 3.05
N LEU A 38 1.10 -13.08 2.72
CA LEU A 38 1.31 -14.29 3.53
C LEU A 38 2.70 -14.89 3.34
N LYS A 39 3.25 -14.77 2.14
CA LYS A 39 4.53 -15.40 1.77
C LYS A 39 5.76 -14.54 2.09
N LYS A 40 5.62 -13.23 2.05
CA LYS A 40 6.72 -12.29 2.19
C LYS A 40 6.45 -11.31 3.33
N LYS A 41 7.52 -10.74 3.85
CA LYS A 41 7.45 -9.63 4.81
C LYS A 41 7.62 -8.32 4.06
N TYR A 42 6.72 -7.38 4.31
CA TYR A 42 6.77 -6.04 3.72
C TYR A 42 6.92 -5.00 4.82
N ASP A 43 7.56 -3.90 4.49
CA ASP A 43 7.70 -2.75 5.40
C ASP A 43 6.57 -1.74 5.23
N LEU A 44 5.84 -1.82 4.11
CA LEU A 44 4.76 -0.90 3.78
C LEU A 44 3.81 -1.55 2.79
N LEU A 45 2.53 -1.28 2.98
CA LEU A 45 1.48 -1.66 2.03
C LEU A 45 0.89 -0.40 1.40
N VAL A 46 0.71 -0.42 0.08
CA VAL A 46 0.07 0.68 -0.67
C VAL A 46 -1.09 0.08 -1.46
N PHE A 47 -2.30 0.37 -1.05
CA PHE A 47 -3.50 -0.21 -1.65
C PHE A 47 -4.40 0.88 -2.23
N ASP A 48 -4.88 0.66 -3.44
CA ASP A 48 -6.00 1.41 -3.97
C ASP A 48 -7.24 1.13 -3.12
N PHE A 49 -7.98 2.16 -2.78
CA PHE A 49 -9.20 1.99 -2.00
C PHE A 49 -10.26 1.22 -2.76
N GLN A 50 -10.52 1.61 -4.00
CA GLN A 50 -11.58 1.00 -4.80
C GLN A 50 -11.02 -0.05 -5.74
N MET A 51 -11.35 -1.32 -5.45
CA MET A 51 -10.97 -2.47 -6.27
C MET A 51 -12.17 -3.37 -6.46
N PRO A 52 -12.20 -4.19 -7.53
CA PRO A 52 -13.25 -5.19 -7.68
C PRO A 52 -13.26 -6.18 -6.52
N MET A 53 -14.44 -6.55 -6.06
CA MET A 53 -14.73 -7.57 -5.05
C MET A 53 -14.41 -7.16 -3.61
N ILE A 54 -13.32 -6.46 -3.35
CA ILE A 54 -12.93 -6.06 -1.99
C ILE A 54 -12.20 -4.72 -2.08
N ASP A 55 -12.52 -3.79 -1.18
CA ASP A 55 -11.79 -2.52 -1.12
C ASP A 55 -10.45 -2.68 -0.39
N GLY A 56 -9.58 -1.66 -0.57
CA GLY A 56 -8.23 -1.71 0.01
C GLY A 56 -8.21 -1.75 1.53
N ALA A 57 -9.16 -1.10 2.19
CA ALA A 57 -9.26 -1.14 3.64
C ALA A 57 -9.65 -2.53 4.13
N MET A 58 -10.61 -3.17 3.48
CA MET A 58 -11.01 -4.54 3.84
C MET A 58 -9.87 -5.53 3.63
N LEU A 59 -9.13 -5.40 2.54
CA LEU A 59 -7.97 -6.25 2.28
C LEU A 59 -6.94 -6.09 3.41
N PHE A 60 -6.68 -4.86 3.82
CA PHE A 60 -5.75 -4.57 4.92
C PHE A 60 -6.20 -5.22 6.23
N PHE A 61 -7.47 -5.08 6.58
CA PHE A 61 -8.00 -5.67 7.81
C PHE A 61 -7.98 -7.21 7.77
N LEU A 62 -8.25 -7.82 6.62
CA LEU A 62 -8.15 -9.26 6.47
C LEU A 62 -6.72 -9.76 6.66
N ILE A 63 -5.74 -9.08 6.07
CA ILE A 63 -4.33 -9.43 6.24
C ILE A 63 -3.96 -9.32 7.73
N GLY A 64 -4.35 -8.23 8.38
CA GLY A 64 -4.09 -8.03 9.80
C GLY A 64 -4.68 -9.13 10.67
N LYS A 65 -5.89 -9.56 10.34
CA LYS A 65 -6.57 -10.63 11.07
C LYS A 65 -5.85 -11.96 10.94
N VAL A 66 -5.40 -12.29 9.73
CA VAL A 66 -4.60 -13.50 9.52
C VAL A 66 -3.28 -13.43 10.29
N TYR A 67 -2.61 -12.28 10.26
CA TYR A 67 -1.33 -12.10 10.96
C TYR A 67 -1.46 -12.27 12.48
N GLN A 68 -2.61 -11.89 13.05
CA GLN A 68 -2.87 -12.08 14.48
C GLN A 68 -3.11 -13.54 14.84
N ASN A 69 -3.54 -14.37 13.90
CA ASN A 69 -3.95 -15.76 14.14
C ASN A 69 -2.93 -16.81 13.69
N ILE A 70 -1.83 -16.40 13.08
CA ILE A 70 -0.75 -17.34 12.72
C ILE A 70 0.27 -17.44 13.85
N GLN A 71 1.09 -18.50 13.81
CA GLN A 71 2.15 -18.73 14.80
C GLN A 71 3.51 -18.79 14.10
N PRO A 72 4.47 -17.94 14.50
CA PRO A 72 4.32 -16.82 15.45
C PRO A 72 3.47 -15.70 14.86
N MET A 73 2.83 -14.92 15.73
CA MET A 73 2.05 -13.76 15.32
C MET A 73 2.92 -12.73 14.61
N ARG A 74 2.38 -12.09 13.57
CA ARG A 74 3.09 -11.06 12.81
C ARG A 74 2.39 -9.71 12.96
N GLU A 75 3.19 -8.65 12.99
CA GLU A 75 2.65 -7.29 12.93
C GLU A 75 2.36 -6.93 11.47
N ILE A 76 1.21 -6.30 11.22
CA ILE A 76 0.90 -5.79 9.90
C ILE A 76 1.67 -4.49 9.67
N PRO A 77 2.32 -4.32 8.49
CA PRO A 77 3.00 -3.07 8.19
C PRO A 77 2.01 -1.93 7.98
N PRO A 78 2.47 -0.67 8.06
CA PRO A 78 1.58 0.47 7.83
C PRO A 78 1.01 0.49 6.42
N LEU A 79 -0.16 1.09 6.28
CA LEU A 79 -0.88 1.18 5.02
C LEU A 79 -0.95 2.62 4.54
N ILE A 80 -0.64 2.84 3.26
CA ILE A 80 -1.02 4.04 2.54
C ILE A 80 -2.19 3.68 1.62
N LEU A 81 -3.31 4.38 1.77
CA LEU A 81 -4.46 4.24 0.88
C LEU A 81 -4.37 5.25 -0.25
N ILE A 82 -4.72 4.80 -1.46
CA ILE A 82 -4.88 5.67 -2.61
C ILE A 82 -6.36 5.72 -2.95
N SER A 83 -6.93 6.93 -3.04
CA SER A 83 -8.37 7.09 -3.25
C SER A 83 -8.69 8.10 -4.34
N GLY A 84 -9.78 7.85 -5.07
CA GLY A 84 -10.38 8.84 -5.95
C GLY A 84 -11.35 9.74 -5.20
N LYS A 85 -11.92 10.70 -5.92
CA LYS A 85 -12.86 11.68 -5.34
C LYS A 85 -14.10 11.04 -4.73
N ALA A 86 -14.60 9.97 -5.35
CA ALA A 86 -15.84 9.32 -4.92
C ALA A 86 -15.74 8.71 -3.52
N GLU A 87 -14.53 8.29 -3.10
CA GLU A 87 -14.29 7.62 -1.83
C GLU A 87 -13.62 8.51 -0.79
N GLU A 88 -13.41 9.79 -1.09
CA GLU A 88 -12.58 10.68 -0.26
C GLU A 88 -13.07 10.76 1.19
N THR A 89 -14.36 10.93 1.42
CA THR A 89 -14.92 11.03 2.76
C THR A 89 -14.66 9.78 3.58
N ARG A 90 -14.91 8.61 2.98
CA ARG A 90 -14.68 7.34 3.65
C ARG A 90 -13.20 7.08 3.90
N ALA A 91 -12.35 7.41 2.94
CA ALA A 91 -10.91 7.27 3.08
C ALA A 91 -10.38 8.18 4.20
N GLN A 92 -10.88 9.40 4.33
CA GLN A 92 -10.52 10.30 5.41
C GLN A 92 -10.89 9.73 6.79
N GLU A 93 -12.04 9.09 6.89
CA GLU A 93 -12.45 8.41 8.13
C GLU A 93 -11.49 7.27 8.48
N LEU A 94 -11.00 6.55 7.48
CA LEU A 94 -10.07 5.43 7.67
C LEU A 94 -8.69 5.88 8.16
N LEU A 95 -8.30 7.13 7.95
CA LEU A 95 -7.05 7.66 8.51
C LEU A 95 -7.03 7.61 10.03
N LYS A 96 -8.18 7.53 10.69
CA LYS A 96 -8.27 7.41 12.13
C LYS A 96 -8.00 6.00 12.63
N GLU A 97 -8.03 5.01 11.75
CA GLU A 97 -7.79 3.63 12.13
C GLU A 97 -6.32 3.37 12.36
N PRO A 98 -5.96 2.59 13.42
CA PRO A 98 -4.57 2.21 13.65
C PRO A 98 -4.01 1.46 12.46
N GLY A 99 -2.80 1.80 12.07
CA GLY A 99 -2.11 1.18 10.95
C GLY A 99 -2.34 1.85 9.60
N VAL A 100 -3.35 2.70 9.45
CA VAL A 100 -3.52 3.51 8.25
C VAL A 100 -2.66 4.77 8.40
N ALA A 101 -1.49 4.77 7.73
CA ALA A 101 -0.46 5.79 7.95
C ALA A 101 -0.61 6.98 7.03
N GLY A 102 -1.33 6.85 5.92
CA GLY A 102 -1.47 7.97 5.00
C GLY A 102 -2.52 7.74 3.93
N LEU A 103 -2.86 8.83 3.27
CA LEU A 103 -3.83 8.86 2.18
C LEU A 103 -3.25 9.70 1.04
N VAL A 104 -3.32 9.17 -0.17
CA VAL A 104 -2.93 9.89 -1.38
C VAL A 104 -4.11 9.89 -2.34
N ALA A 105 -4.54 11.08 -2.75
CA ALA A 105 -5.69 11.23 -3.65
C ALA A 105 -5.27 11.08 -5.11
N LYS A 106 -6.08 10.39 -5.91
CA LYS A 106 -5.91 10.31 -7.36
C LYS A 106 -6.55 11.54 -8.04
N PRO A 107 -5.96 12.08 -9.10
CA PRO A 107 -4.60 11.78 -9.59
C PRO A 107 -3.52 12.34 -8.68
N PHE A 108 -2.36 11.70 -8.63
CA PHE A 108 -1.28 12.13 -7.75
C PHE A 108 0.03 12.27 -8.52
N ALA A 109 0.88 13.17 -8.03
CA ALA A 109 2.26 13.24 -8.48
C ALA A 109 3.09 12.16 -7.78
N ILE A 110 4.02 11.55 -8.51
CA ILE A 110 4.89 10.52 -7.94
C ILE A 110 5.63 11.01 -6.70
N ASN A 111 6.09 12.28 -6.71
CA ASN A 111 6.80 12.86 -5.57
C ASN A 111 5.96 12.85 -4.29
N ARG A 112 4.65 13.03 -4.40
CA ARG A 112 3.77 12.98 -3.23
C ARG A 112 3.73 11.58 -2.60
N LEU A 113 3.66 10.55 -3.44
CA LEU A 113 3.73 9.18 -2.95
C LEU A 113 5.10 8.88 -2.33
N LEU A 114 6.19 9.32 -2.96
CA LEU A 114 7.54 9.17 -2.42
C LEU A 114 7.67 9.81 -1.04
N GLU A 115 7.16 11.02 -0.86
CA GLU A 115 7.18 11.69 0.44
C GLU A 115 6.43 10.91 1.51
N LYS A 116 5.27 10.37 1.18
CA LYS A 116 4.47 9.55 2.10
C LYS A 116 5.21 8.26 2.47
N ILE A 117 5.84 7.62 1.50
CA ILE A 117 6.61 6.39 1.74
C ILE A 117 7.78 6.67 2.68
N LYS A 118 8.53 7.74 2.45
CA LYS A 118 9.65 8.12 3.31
C LYS A 118 9.21 8.41 4.74
N ALA A 119 8.04 9.00 4.91
CA ALA A 119 7.48 9.27 6.23
C ALA A 119 7.05 7.99 6.95
N CYS A 120 6.59 6.97 6.22
CA CYS A 120 6.08 5.73 6.80
C CYS A 120 7.16 4.67 7.03
N VAL A 121 8.27 4.75 6.29
CA VAL A 121 9.36 3.78 6.36
C VAL A 121 10.65 4.50 6.71
N PRO A 122 10.88 4.79 8.01
CA PRO A 122 12.13 5.42 8.45
C PRO A 122 13.30 4.51 8.09
N GLY A 123 14.33 5.09 7.50
CA GLY A 123 15.51 4.35 7.07
C GLY A 123 15.50 3.92 5.61
N VAL A 124 14.40 4.10 4.87
CA VAL A 124 14.46 3.93 3.42
C VAL A 124 15.31 5.05 2.84
N GLU A 125 16.27 4.69 2.00
CA GLU A 125 17.24 5.63 1.44
C GLU A 125 16.92 5.90 -0.04
N ASP A 126 17.37 7.07 -0.51
CA ASP A 126 17.32 7.38 -1.92
C ASP A 126 18.24 6.42 -2.69
N ALA A 127 17.85 6.07 -3.91
CA ALA A 127 18.66 5.21 -4.76
C ALA A 127 19.98 5.89 -5.09
N ALA A 128 21.06 5.11 -5.12
CA ALA A 128 22.38 5.60 -5.53
C ALA A 128 22.32 6.02 -7.00
N ARG A 129 22.96 7.13 -7.31
CA ARG A 129 23.05 7.65 -8.67
C ARG A 129 24.37 7.23 -9.32
#